data_daf3fd98e690e4f576181c5531c59b5b
#
_entry.id   daf3fd98e690e4f576181c5531c59b5b
#
_cell.length_a   1.000
_cell.length_b   1.000
_cell.length_c   1.000
_cell.angle_alpha   90.00
_cell.angle_beta   90.00
_cell.angle_gamma   90.00
#
_symmetry.space_group_name_H-M   'P 1'
#
loop_
_entity.id
_entity.type
_entity.pdbx_description
1 polymer ?
#
loop_
_entity_poly.entity_id
_entity_poly.type
_entity_poly.pdbx_seq_one_letter_code
_entity_poly.pdbx_strand_id
1 'polypeptide(L)'
;RSATSDPATITAWWTLRPDALIGGRIPENVVVLDIDPRHDGHHTWDTIVAGHDLPVTRRHASGRNDGGFHIWFRNPNGHELKDRDGIDVLHHGHRYSILPPSLHPETGQPYRWVHDPTTPMADLPEWLAEALTPAPVAQAATKAPKIASNNAYHDDRPTPAEWYNDNASCSE
;
A
#
# COMPACT_ATOMS: atom_id res chain seq x y z
N ARG A 1 15.51 -0.66 15.40
CA ARG A 1 16.43 0.25 14.66
C ARG A 1 15.82 1.64 14.63
N SER A 2 16.56 2.65 14.98
CA SER A 2 16.08 4.04 15.04
C SER A 2 16.40 4.75 13.74
N ALA A 3 15.42 5.50 13.18
CA ALA A 3 15.69 6.44 12.12
C ALA A 3 16.46 7.65 12.72
N THR A 4 17.31 8.29 11.91
CA THR A 4 18.05 9.48 12.31
C THR A 4 18.08 10.49 11.18
N SER A 5 18.18 11.77 11.53
CA SER A 5 18.50 12.87 10.61
C SER A 5 19.89 13.47 10.90
N ASP A 6 20.64 12.87 11.85
CA ASP A 6 21.99 13.30 12.17
C ASP A 6 22.99 12.97 11.05
N PRO A 7 23.61 13.98 10.40
CA PRO A 7 24.51 13.76 9.27
C PRO A 7 25.72 12.88 9.61
N ALA A 8 26.26 12.98 10.82
CA ALA A 8 27.43 12.21 11.23
C ALA A 8 27.07 10.69 11.32
N THR A 9 25.94 10.39 11.93
CA THR A 9 25.43 9.01 12.00
C THR A 9 25.12 8.46 10.61
N ILE A 10 24.45 9.24 9.75
CA ILE A 10 24.16 8.86 8.36
C ILE A 10 25.45 8.56 7.62
N THR A 11 26.44 9.46 7.69
CA THR A 11 27.74 9.28 7.04
C THR A 11 28.43 7.99 7.52
N ALA A 12 28.43 7.74 8.82
CA ALA A 12 29.02 6.52 9.38
C ALA A 12 28.34 5.24 8.86
N TRP A 13 27.00 5.24 8.76
CA TRP A 13 26.26 4.08 8.24
C TRP A 13 26.62 3.78 6.78
N TRP A 14 26.63 4.78 5.91
CA TRP A 14 26.94 4.58 4.49
C TRP A 14 28.45 4.44 4.20
N THR A 15 29.32 4.86 5.10
CA THR A 15 30.74 4.49 5.04
C THR A 15 30.92 2.97 5.27
N LEU A 16 30.17 2.40 6.20
CA LEU A 16 30.21 0.95 6.48
C LEU A 16 29.45 0.10 5.45
N ARG A 17 28.38 0.64 4.89
CA ARG A 17 27.49 -0.06 3.96
C ARG A 17 27.06 0.88 2.82
N PRO A 18 27.98 1.16 1.89
CA PRO A 18 27.73 2.11 0.79
C PRO A 18 26.64 1.64 -0.19
N ASP A 19 26.38 0.33 -0.22
CA ASP A 19 25.35 -0.34 -1.01
C ASP A 19 23.97 -0.43 -0.32
N ALA A 20 23.86 0.06 0.91
CA ALA A 20 22.61 -0.04 1.65
C ALA A 20 21.52 0.85 1.04
N LEU A 21 20.28 0.32 1.02
CA LEU A 21 19.12 1.10 0.60
C LEU A 21 18.81 2.22 1.60
N ILE A 22 18.30 3.32 1.10
CA ILE A 22 17.87 4.46 1.91
C ILE A 22 16.37 4.31 2.20
N GLY A 23 16.04 3.87 3.42
CA GLY A 23 14.66 3.85 3.90
C GLY A 23 14.32 5.17 4.57
N GLY A 24 13.50 6.00 3.94
CA GLY A 24 13.01 7.25 4.53
C GLY A 24 11.77 7.02 5.40
N ARG A 25 11.86 7.34 6.70
CA ARG A 25 10.69 7.31 7.58
C ARG A 25 9.72 8.42 7.17
N ILE A 26 8.43 8.07 7.10
CA ILE A 26 7.38 9.01 6.72
C ILE A 26 6.96 9.80 7.98
N PRO A 27 6.95 11.15 7.94
CA PRO A 27 6.46 12.00 9.04
C PRO A 27 4.96 11.81 9.30
N GLU A 28 4.50 12.18 10.50
CA GLU A 28 3.11 11.99 10.93
C GLU A 28 2.07 12.67 10.03
N ASN A 29 2.40 13.84 9.53
CA ASN A 29 1.52 14.63 8.65
C ASN A 29 1.82 14.46 7.17
N VAL A 30 2.42 13.33 6.79
CA VAL A 30 2.77 12.99 5.41
C VAL A 30 2.20 11.63 5.05
N VAL A 31 1.72 11.53 3.83
CA VAL A 31 1.32 10.28 3.20
C VAL A 31 2.09 10.09 1.90
N VAL A 32 2.42 8.85 1.60
CA VAL A 32 3.03 8.46 0.32
C VAL A 32 2.13 7.41 -0.32
N LEU A 33 1.76 7.64 -1.56
CA LEU A 33 1.05 6.64 -2.36
C LEU A 33 2.08 5.92 -3.22
N ASP A 34 2.15 4.61 -3.06
CA ASP A 34 3.00 3.72 -3.85
C ASP A 34 2.14 3.08 -4.93
N ILE A 35 2.39 3.46 -6.18
CA ILE A 35 1.63 3.01 -7.35
C ILE A 35 2.36 1.84 -7.98
N ASP A 36 1.81 0.64 -7.83
CA ASP A 36 2.40 -0.61 -8.33
C ASP A 36 1.70 -1.10 -9.61
N PRO A 37 2.34 -0.99 -10.78
CA PRO A 37 1.76 -1.45 -12.04
C PRO A 37 1.45 -2.95 -12.08
N ARG A 38 2.15 -3.77 -11.30
CA ARG A 38 1.94 -5.23 -11.26
C ARG A 38 0.60 -5.65 -10.69
N HIS A 39 -0.03 -4.75 -9.95
CA HIS A 39 -1.33 -4.93 -9.31
C HIS A 39 -2.37 -3.94 -9.86
N ASP A 40 -2.24 -3.59 -11.14
CA ASP A 40 -3.15 -2.67 -11.85
C ASP A 40 -3.15 -1.22 -11.31
N GLY A 41 -2.11 -0.84 -10.57
CA GLY A 41 -2.02 0.47 -9.91
C GLY A 41 -2.11 1.66 -10.86
N HIS A 42 -1.56 1.55 -12.10
CA HIS A 42 -1.68 2.62 -13.09
C HIS A 42 -3.14 2.86 -13.50
N HIS A 43 -3.89 1.80 -13.78
CA HIS A 43 -5.30 1.93 -14.14
C HIS A 43 -6.12 2.53 -13.01
N THR A 44 -5.91 2.04 -11.78
CA THR A 44 -6.55 2.58 -10.58
C THR A 44 -6.21 4.06 -10.39
N TRP A 45 -4.91 4.41 -10.51
CA TRP A 45 -4.45 5.78 -10.38
C TRP A 45 -5.06 6.70 -11.43
N ASP A 46 -4.99 6.32 -12.71
CA ASP A 46 -5.52 7.09 -13.83
C ASP A 46 -7.03 7.31 -13.68
N THR A 47 -7.75 6.31 -13.18
CA THR A 47 -9.19 6.42 -12.88
C THR A 47 -9.47 7.43 -11.78
N ILE A 48 -8.67 7.41 -10.70
CA ILE A 48 -8.83 8.32 -9.56
C ILE A 48 -8.53 9.77 -9.95
N VAL A 49 -7.48 10.00 -10.74
CA VAL A 49 -7.06 11.37 -11.11
C VAL A 49 -7.81 11.94 -12.31
N ALA A 50 -8.60 11.11 -13.01
CA ALA A 50 -9.33 11.54 -14.20
C ALA A 50 -10.27 12.73 -13.91
N GLY A 51 -10.07 13.82 -14.65
CA GLY A 51 -10.89 15.03 -14.50
C GLY A 51 -10.52 15.94 -13.33
N HIS A 52 -9.42 15.63 -12.63
CA HIS A 52 -8.91 16.45 -11.55
C HIS A 52 -7.53 17.04 -11.87
N ASP A 53 -7.28 18.24 -11.37
CA ASP A 53 -5.96 18.88 -11.45
C ASP A 53 -5.07 18.35 -10.31
N LEU A 54 -4.09 17.50 -10.66
CA LEU A 54 -3.12 17.00 -9.72
C LEU A 54 -2.04 18.06 -9.45
N PRO A 55 -1.84 18.51 -8.22
CA PRO A 55 -0.81 19.50 -7.93
C PRO A 55 0.59 18.93 -8.14
N VAL A 56 1.53 19.78 -8.55
CA VAL A 56 2.94 19.42 -8.58
C VAL A 56 3.41 19.17 -7.14
N THR A 57 3.90 17.98 -6.90
CA THR A 57 4.36 17.54 -5.58
C THR A 57 5.59 16.64 -5.73
N ARG A 58 6.21 16.30 -4.62
CA ARG A 58 7.37 15.42 -4.60
C ARG A 58 7.00 14.03 -5.11
N ARG A 59 7.76 13.54 -6.09
CA ARG A 59 7.53 12.23 -6.72
C ARG A 59 8.86 11.58 -7.11
N HIS A 60 8.95 10.28 -6.94
CA HIS A 60 10.08 9.50 -7.47
C HIS A 60 9.60 8.23 -8.15
N ALA A 61 10.30 7.84 -9.19
CA ALA A 61 10.09 6.60 -9.92
C ALA A 61 10.73 5.43 -9.20
N SER A 62 10.09 4.27 -9.25
CA SER A 62 10.66 2.99 -8.83
C SER A 62 11.84 2.61 -9.72
N GLY A 63 12.85 1.99 -9.14
CA GLY A 63 13.95 1.38 -9.88
C GLY A 63 13.55 0.08 -10.60
N ARG A 64 12.31 -0.37 -10.51
CA ARG A 64 11.81 -1.55 -11.21
C ARG A 64 11.73 -1.36 -12.74
N ASN A 65 11.63 -0.12 -13.18
CA ASN A 65 11.54 0.26 -14.60
C ASN A 65 10.26 -0.21 -15.31
N ASP A 66 9.20 -0.43 -14.55
CA ASP A 66 7.86 -0.81 -15.00
C ASP A 66 6.86 0.37 -15.00
N GLY A 67 7.34 1.56 -14.68
CA GLY A 67 6.54 2.77 -14.54
C GLY A 67 6.00 3.02 -13.12
N GLY A 68 6.23 2.12 -12.16
CA GLY A 68 5.86 2.30 -10.76
C GLY A 68 6.49 3.55 -10.14
N PHE A 69 5.77 4.19 -9.23
CA PHE A 69 6.24 5.43 -8.62
C PHE A 69 5.63 5.65 -7.24
N HIS A 70 6.30 6.51 -6.47
CA HIS A 70 5.81 7.00 -5.17
C HIS A 70 5.54 8.50 -5.28
N ILE A 71 4.37 8.94 -4.81
CA ILE A 71 3.97 10.35 -4.80
C ILE A 71 3.65 10.77 -3.37
N TRP A 72 4.15 11.94 -2.97
CA TRP A 72 4.19 12.41 -1.60
C TRP A 72 3.27 13.61 -1.41
N PHE A 73 2.44 13.57 -0.37
CA PHE A 73 1.58 14.68 0.01
C PHE A 73 1.70 14.98 1.50
N ARG A 74 1.52 16.23 1.88
CA ARG A 74 1.20 16.58 3.25
C ARG A 74 -0.26 16.20 3.51
N ASN A 75 -0.53 15.67 4.68
CA ASN A 75 -1.87 15.30 5.14
C ASN A 75 -2.21 16.06 6.43
N PRO A 76 -2.33 17.41 6.37
CA PRO A 76 -2.52 18.24 7.56
C PRO A 76 -3.85 17.97 8.29
N ASN A 77 -4.86 17.49 7.55
CA ASN A 77 -6.19 17.19 8.08
C ASN A 77 -6.25 15.78 8.72
N GLY A 78 -5.18 14.98 8.60
CA GLY A 78 -5.14 13.66 9.21
C GLY A 78 -6.14 12.67 8.62
N HIS A 79 -6.44 12.76 7.30
CA HIS A 79 -7.34 11.81 6.63
C HIS A 79 -6.85 10.38 6.82
N GLU A 80 -7.75 9.49 7.21
CA GLU A 80 -7.51 8.06 7.28
C GLU A 80 -7.73 7.43 5.90
N LEU A 81 -6.63 7.22 5.19
CA LEU A 81 -6.63 6.67 3.85
C LEU A 81 -6.47 5.14 3.90
N LYS A 82 -6.97 4.47 2.88
CA LYS A 82 -6.85 3.02 2.70
C LYS A 82 -6.24 2.68 1.36
N ASP A 83 -5.54 1.55 1.34
CA ASP A 83 -5.02 0.96 0.12
C ASP A 83 -6.15 0.74 -0.90
N ARG A 84 -5.78 0.81 -2.18
CA ARG A 84 -6.61 0.44 -3.33
C ARG A 84 -5.87 -0.58 -4.16
N ASP A 85 -6.54 -1.17 -5.13
CA ASP A 85 -5.92 -2.13 -6.05
C ASP A 85 -4.69 -1.48 -6.71
N GLY A 86 -3.51 -2.00 -6.38
CA GLY A 86 -2.23 -1.49 -6.85
C GLY A 86 -1.78 -0.13 -6.31
N ILE A 87 -2.45 0.40 -5.30
CA ILE A 87 -2.03 1.62 -4.60
C ILE A 87 -1.91 1.34 -3.11
N ASP A 88 -0.67 1.28 -2.61
CA ASP A 88 -0.38 1.18 -1.19
C ASP A 88 -0.28 2.56 -0.55
N VAL A 89 -0.99 2.77 0.56
CA VAL A 89 -0.93 4.00 1.36
C VAL A 89 0.10 3.84 2.46
N LEU A 90 1.22 4.52 2.31
CA LEU A 90 2.32 4.51 3.28
C LEU A 90 2.21 5.73 4.20
N HIS A 91 2.25 5.51 5.50
CA HIS A 91 2.19 6.57 6.51
C HIS A 91 3.13 6.27 7.69
N HIS A 92 3.26 7.20 8.62
CA HIS A 92 4.24 7.11 9.70
C HIS A 92 4.08 5.87 10.61
N GLY A 93 2.86 5.32 10.69
CA GLY A 93 2.52 4.28 11.68
C GLY A 93 3.22 2.95 11.47
N HIS A 94 3.56 2.59 10.24
CA HIS A 94 4.07 1.24 9.97
C HIS A 94 5.03 1.08 8.79
N ARG A 95 5.24 2.08 7.95
CA ARG A 95 6.05 1.90 6.75
C ARG A 95 7.09 3.02 6.55
N TYR A 96 8.07 2.73 5.73
CA TYR A 96 9.04 3.65 5.18
C TYR A 96 8.95 3.58 3.65
N SER A 97 9.39 4.62 2.98
CA SER A 97 9.56 4.60 1.53
C SER A 97 11.05 4.43 1.19
N ILE A 98 11.36 3.62 0.17
CA ILE A 98 12.71 3.58 -0.38
C ILE A 98 12.95 4.85 -1.18
N LEU A 99 14.07 5.53 -0.90
CA LEU A 99 14.37 6.81 -1.49
C LEU A 99 15.49 6.71 -2.55
N PRO A 100 15.44 7.58 -3.58
CA PRO A 100 16.57 7.77 -4.47
C PRO A 100 17.84 8.23 -3.70
N PRO A 101 19.02 7.79 -4.13
CA PRO A 101 19.36 7.02 -5.32
C PRO A 101 19.49 5.50 -5.06
N SER A 102 18.82 4.94 -4.08
CA SER A 102 18.85 3.50 -3.80
C SER A 102 18.69 2.67 -5.06
N LEU A 103 19.38 1.52 -5.13
CA LEU A 103 19.23 0.58 -6.23
C LEU A 103 18.10 -0.42 -5.92
N HIS A 104 17.25 -0.68 -6.89
CA HIS A 104 16.20 -1.68 -6.74
C HIS A 104 16.82 -3.09 -6.67
N PRO A 105 16.48 -3.93 -5.67
CA PRO A 105 17.17 -5.19 -5.42
C PRO A 105 17.13 -6.19 -6.58
N GLU A 106 16.02 -6.22 -7.33
CA GLU A 106 15.82 -7.17 -8.42
C GLU A 106 16.42 -6.68 -9.74
N THR A 107 16.36 -5.38 -10.01
CA THR A 107 16.75 -4.83 -11.32
C THR A 107 18.13 -4.18 -11.32
N GLY A 108 18.65 -3.81 -10.14
CA GLY A 108 19.88 -3.02 -10.02
C GLY A 108 19.72 -1.56 -10.51
N GLN A 109 18.52 -1.16 -10.94
CA GLN A 109 18.27 0.21 -11.41
C GLN A 109 17.98 1.14 -10.23
N PRO A 110 18.42 2.41 -10.30
CA PRO A 110 18.18 3.35 -9.22
C PRO A 110 16.73 3.85 -9.22
N TYR A 111 16.19 4.05 -8.01
CA TYR A 111 15.08 4.96 -7.80
C TYR A 111 15.50 6.37 -8.23
N ARG A 112 14.61 7.14 -8.84
CA ARG A 112 14.94 8.46 -9.41
C ARG A 112 13.86 9.50 -9.05
N TRP A 113 14.29 10.68 -8.60
CA TRP A 113 13.37 11.81 -8.47
C TRP A 113 12.84 12.20 -9.85
N VAL A 114 11.52 12.38 -9.96
CA VAL A 114 10.87 12.83 -11.19
C VAL A 114 11.00 14.35 -11.35
N HIS A 115 10.99 15.05 -10.22
CA HIS A 115 11.24 16.49 -10.12
C HIS A 115 12.49 16.74 -9.28
N ASP A 116 12.89 18.00 -9.15
CA ASP A 116 13.96 18.40 -8.23
C ASP A 116 13.65 17.84 -6.81
N PRO A 117 14.60 17.19 -6.12
CA PRO A 117 14.38 16.64 -4.80
C PRO A 117 13.98 17.69 -3.74
N THR A 118 14.19 18.98 -4.03
CA THR A 118 13.73 20.09 -3.19
C THR A 118 12.30 20.52 -3.48
N THR A 119 11.64 19.95 -4.49
CA THR A 119 10.23 20.25 -4.80
C THR A 119 9.38 20.11 -3.53
N PRO A 120 8.65 21.17 -3.14
CA PRO A 120 7.78 21.11 -1.97
C PRO A 120 6.73 20.01 -2.09
N MET A 121 6.38 19.39 -0.98
CA MET A 121 5.20 18.54 -0.95
C MET A 121 3.94 19.42 -0.93
N ALA A 122 3.02 19.17 -1.87
CA ALA A 122 1.70 19.77 -1.86
C ALA A 122 0.83 19.15 -0.73
N ASP A 123 -0.21 19.85 -0.33
CA ASP A 123 -1.24 19.27 0.50
C ASP A 123 -2.03 18.22 -0.31
N LEU A 124 -2.48 17.17 0.38
CA LEU A 124 -3.32 16.14 -0.20
C LEU A 124 -4.64 16.79 -0.65
N PRO A 125 -4.98 16.74 -1.96
CA PRO A 125 -6.24 17.28 -2.43
C PRO A 125 -7.43 16.56 -1.79
N GLU A 126 -8.50 17.30 -1.47
CA GLU A 126 -9.69 16.73 -0.82
C GLU A 126 -10.32 15.62 -1.67
N TRP A 127 -10.43 15.82 -2.99
CA TRP A 127 -10.95 14.80 -3.91
C TRP A 127 -10.12 13.50 -3.87
N LEU A 128 -8.80 13.59 -3.68
CA LEU A 128 -7.93 12.42 -3.58
C LEU A 128 -8.07 11.74 -2.22
N ALA A 129 -8.22 12.53 -1.15
CA ALA A 129 -8.51 12.00 0.17
C ALA A 129 -9.85 11.25 0.18
N GLU A 130 -10.90 11.83 -0.41
CA GLU A 130 -12.22 11.18 -0.55
C GLU A 130 -12.12 9.86 -1.33
N ALA A 131 -11.40 9.84 -2.46
CA ALA A 131 -11.24 8.64 -3.28
C ALA A 131 -10.51 7.51 -2.53
N LEU A 132 -9.61 7.84 -1.61
CA LEU A 132 -8.83 6.89 -0.81
C LEU A 132 -9.42 6.61 0.58
N THR A 133 -10.47 7.33 0.98
CA THR A 133 -11.17 7.07 2.24
C THR A 133 -12.11 5.87 2.07
N PRO A 134 -12.24 4.98 3.08
CA PRO A 134 -13.23 3.91 3.03
C PRO A 134 -14.63 4.52 2.87
N ALA A 135 -15.44 3.95 1.97
CA ALA A 135 -16.85 4.30 1.94
C ALA A 135 -17.43 4.09 3.36
N PRO A 136 -18.26 5.00 3.89
CA PRO A 136 -18.93 4.78 5.15
C PRO A 136 -19.63 3.43 5.05
N VAL A 137 -19.34 2.52 5.99
CA VAL A 137 -20.02 1.23 6.06
C VAL A 137 -21.48 1.58 6.28
N ALA A 138 -22.30 1.44 5.22
CA ALA A 138 -23.74 1.57 5.35
C ALA A 138 -24.12 0.64 6.50
N GLN A 139 -24.63 1.20 7.59
CA GLN A 139 -25.08 0.43 8.74
C GLN A 139 -26.00 -0.64 8.18
N ALA A 140 -25.58 -1.89 8.28
CA ALA A 140 -26.34 -3.03 7.79
C ALA A 140 -27.76 -2.89 8.32
N ALA A 141 -28.69 -2.68 7.42
CA ALA A 141 -30.12 -2.61 7.74
C ALA A 141 -30.42 -3.75 8.69
N THR A 142 -31.03 -3.37 9.81
CA THR A 142 -31.55 -4.21 10.86
C THR A 142 -31.91 -5.61 10.38
N LYS A 143 -31.35 -6.63 11.04
CA LYS A 143 -31.68 -8.04 10.88
C LYS A 143 -33.16 -8.23 10.60
N ALA A 144 -33.49 -8.75 9.43
CA ALA A 144 -34.79 -9.33 9.17
C ALA A 144 -35.09 -10.40 10.24
N PRO A 145 -36.31 -10.50 10.77
CA PRO A 145 -36.64 -11.48 11.77
C PRO A 145 -36.40 -12.88 11.20
N LYS A 146 -35.68 -13.71 11.94
CA LYS A 146 -35.51 -15.12 11.64
C LYS A 146 -36.91 -15.78 11.62
N ILE A 147 -37.37 -16.13 10.45
CA ILE A 147 -38.48 -17.08 10.32
C ILE A 147 -37.92 -18.44 10.76
N ALA A 148 -38.41 -18.95 11.87
CA ALA A 148 -38.11 -20.29 12.33
C ALA A 148 -38.66 -21.28 11.31
N SER A 149 -37.85 -21.85 10.44
CA SER A 149 -38.22 -23.03 9.65
C SER A 149 -37.89 -24.27 10.47
N ASN A 150 -38.91 -24.85 11.08
CA ASN A 150 -38.88 -26.25 11.52
C ASN A 150 -38.84 -27.12 10.25
N ASN A 151 -37.67 -27.53 9.85
CA ASN A 151 -37.50 -28.67 8.96
C ASN A 151 -36.31 -29.49 9.45
N ALA A 152 -36.60 -30.57 10.16
CA ALA A 152 -35.69 -31.62 10.47
C ALA A 152 -35.36 -32.36 9.16
N TYR A 153 -34.28 -31.98 8.49
CA TYR A 153 -33.63 -32.80 7.47
C TYR A 153 -32.45 -33.51 8.15
N HIS A 154 -32.54 -34.82 8.26
CA HIS A 154 -31.44 -35.70 8.58
C HIS A 154 -30.45 -35.65 7.41
N ASP A 155 -29.27 -35.13 7.63
CA ASP A 155 -28.19 -35.10 6.65
C ASP A 155 -27.28 -36.32 6.89
N ASP A 156 -27.50 -37.37 6.09
CA ASP A 156 -26.72 -38.62 6.13
C ASP A 156 -25.38 -38.53 5.33
N ARG A 157 -24.85 -37.38 5.10
CA ARG A 157 -23.55 -37.24 4.44
C ARG A 157 -22.39 -37.43 5.41
N PRO A 158 -21.36 -38.24 5.06
CA PRO A 158 -20.18 -38.44 5.91
C PRO A 158 -19.43 -37.15 6.15
N THR A 159 -18.91 -36.98 7.36
CA THR A 159 -18.07 -35.83 7.68
C THR A 159 -16.76 -35.87 6.90
N PRO A 160 -16.06 -34.73 6.73
CA PRO A 160 -14.76 -34.70 6.03
C PRO A 160 -13.71 -35.66 6.62
N ALA A 161 -13.82 -36.03 7.89
CA ALA A 161 -12.93 -36.98 8.55
C ALA A 161 -13.21 -38.44 8.14
N GLU A 162 -14.47 -38.79 7.93
CA GLU A 162 -14.87 -40.13 7.47
C GLU A 162 -14.50 -40.35 6.00
N TRP A 163 -14.56 -39.29 5.18
CA TRP A 163 -14.17 -39.35 3.76
C TRP A 163 -12.65 -39.60 3.57
N TYR A 164 -11.83 -39.13 4.50
CA TYR A 164 -10.36 -39.30 4.42
C TYR A 164 -9.88 -40.70 4.79
N ASN A 165 -10.63 -41.42 5.65
CA ASN A 165 -10.23 -42.76 6.09
C ASN A 165 -10.58 -43.85 5.05
N ASP A 166 -11.62 -43.69 4.26
CA ASP A 166 -12.05 -44.69 3.26
C ASP A 166 -11.23 -44.64 1.95
N ASN A 167 -10.50 -43.53 1.69
CA ASN A 167 -9.69 -43.39 0.49
C ASN A 167 -8.17 -43.53 0.70
N ALA A 168 -7.72 -43.84 1.93
CA ALA A 168 -6.30 -44.00 2.24
C ALA A 168 -5.74 -45.43 2.05
N SER A 169 -6.54 -46.38 1.55
CA SER A 169 -6.16 -47.79 1.40
C SER A 169 -6.17 -48.31 -0.05
N CYS A 170 -5.77 -47.46 -1.02
CA CYS A 170 -5.49 -47.92 -2.37
C CYS A 170 -4.21 -47.30 -2.90
N SER A 171 -3.07 -47.92 -2.56
CA SER A 171 -1.84 -47.91 -3.38
C SER A 171 -0.90 -49.03 -2.89
N GLU A 172 -1.00 -50.15 -3.55
CA GLU A 172 0.12 -51.01 -3.86
C GLU A 172 0.44 -50.90 -5.34
#